data_9fc206ec8f99dff8604b3e52828dbcec
#
_entry.id   9fc206ec8f99dff8604b3e52828dbcec
#
_cell.length_a   1.000
_cell.length_b   1.000
_cell.length_c   1.000
_cell.angle_alpha   90.00
_cell.angle_beta   90.00
_cell.angle_gamma   90.00
#
_symmetry.space_group_name_H-M   'P 1'
#
loop_
_entity.id
_entity.type
_entity.pdbx_description
1 polymer ?
#
loop_
_entity_poly.entity_id
_entity_poly.type
_entity_poly.pdbx_seq_one_letter_code
_entity_poly.pdbx_strand_id
1 'polypeptide(L)'
;MLRAALRCRALVPRSRLRPCLRRTAFRAPRASSSNAAANARDAQLEEATKFVIRVGAVREGKTYSQDVAEGVVAALADPSSGVPLSALLPTLKQLAGAYEIGEDNGLDALAAAVEKEVNERAGKQLVHCSVKAGSASFDVSAYEGTSLYDVVRRGEDDGARALRSYLECACSGVMACSTCHVYVPEGLARVGEPCEAELDMLDLAHEPRENSRLGCQLVFTPELDGLELEVPDGANNLMDHIPFEDRG
;
A
#
# COMPACT_ATOMS: atom_id res chain seq x y z
N MET A 1 -1.27 -28.51 -28.78
CA MET A 1 -1.80 -27.35 -28.04
C MET A 1 -1.03 -27.19 -26.74
N LEU A 2 0.24 -26.73 -26.80
CA LEU A 2 1.12 -26.64 -25.60
C LEU A 2 2.12 -25.49 -25.80
N ARG A 3 1.64 -24.26 -25.97
CA ARG A 3 2.52 -23.07 -26.18
C ARG A 3 1.96 -21.75 -25.63
N ALA A 4 0.91 -21.72 -24.81
CA ALA A 4 0.34 -20.49 -24.25
C ALA A 4 0.77 -20.16 -22.79
N ALA A 5 1.42 -21.08 -22.08
CA ALA A 5 1.70 -20.95 -20.64
C ALA A 5 2.97 -20.15 -20.28
N LEU A 6 3.62 -19.42 -21.19
CA LEU A 6 4.96 -18.85 -20.96
C LEU A 6 5.09 -17.33 -21.16
N ARG A 7 3.99 -16.58 -21.31
CA ARG A 7 4.06 -15.12 -21.59
C ARG A 7 3.66 -14.16 -20.47
N CYS A 8 3.10 -14.63 -19.36
CA CYS A 8 2.85 -13.76 -18.20
C CYS A 8 4.12 -13.45 -17.35
N ARG A 9 5.31 -13.70 -17.86
CA ARG A 9 6.58 -13.54 -17.12
C ARG A 9 7.42 -12.32 -17.50
N ALA A 10 6.90 -11.44 -18.30
CA ALA A 10 7.66 -10.26 -18.72
C ALA A 10 7.00 -9.00 -18.20
N LEU A 11 7.78 -8.25 -17.42
CA LEU A 11 7.64 -6.83 -17.07
C LEU A 11 7.14 -6.44 -15.66
N VAL A 12 7.35 -7.28 -14.65
CA VAL A 12 7.49 -6.72 -13.30
C VAL A 12 8.95 -6.87 -12.90
N PRO A 13 9.71 -5.80 -12.66
CA PRO A 13 11.07 -5.92 -12.16
C PRO A 13 11.05 -6.68 -10.83
N ARG A 14 11.92 -7.68 -10.70
CA ARG A 14 12.02 -8.62 -9.56
C ARG A 14 12.30 -7.99 -8.19
N SER A 15 12.24 -6.66 -8.06
CA SER A 15 12.56 -5.93 -6.84
C SER A 15 11.40 -5.80 -5.83
N ARG A 16 10.20 -6.31 -6.10
CA ARG A 16 9.03 -6.10 -5.24
C ARG A 16 8.31 -7.34 -4.72
N LEU A 17 8.95 -8.50 -4.76
CA LEU A 17 8.49 -9.61 -3.93
C LEU A 17 9.00 -9.37 -2.50
N ARG A 18 8.16 -8.87 -1.63
CA ARG A 18 8.43 -8.81 -0.19
C ARG A 18 8.71 -10.23 0.29
N PRO A 19 9.90 -10.55 0.82
CA PRO A 19 10.13 -11.86 1.41
C PRO A 19 9.25 -12.00 2.65
N CYS A 20 8.42 -13.04 2.66
CA CYS A 20 7.71 -13.51 3.84
C CYS A 20 8.75 -13.77 4.95
N LEU A 21 8.70 -12.99 6.04
CA LEU A 21 9.62 -13.09 7.17
C LEU A 21 9.50 -14.46 7.81
N ARG A 22 10.34 -15.41 7.39
CA ARG A 22 10.60 -16.63 8.17
C ARG A 22 11.42 -16.23 9.40
N ARG A 23 10.84 -16.46 10.59
CA ARG A 23 11.56 -16.41 11.86
C ARG A 23 12.72 -17.43 11.80
N THR A 24 13.94 -16.97 11.59
CA THR A 24 15.15 -17.77 11.83
C THR A 24 15.66 -17.43 13.22
N ALA A 25 15.74 -18.45 14.04
CA ALA A 25 16.31 -18.37 15.39
C ALA A 25 17.77 -17.84 15.33
N PHE A 26 18.00 -16.74 15.99
CA PHE A 26 19.30 -16.06 16.07
C PHE A 26 20.21 -16.80 17.04
N ARG A 27 21.33 -17.31 16.53
CA ARG A 27 22.46 -17.80 17.32
C ARG A 27 23.49 -16.67 17.42
N ALA A 28 23.73 -16.18 18.60
CA ALA A 28 24.65 -15.07 18.87
C ALA A 28 26.10 -15.38 18.43
N PRO A 29 26.77 -14.51 17.67
CA PRO A 29 28.22 -14.59 17.45
C PRO A 29 29.01 -13.69 18.40
N ARG A 30 30.26 -14.10 18.65
CA ARG A 30 31.25 -13.48 19.56
C ARG A 30 31.69 -12.11 19.07
N ALA A 31 31.94 -11.21 20.05
CA ALA A 31 32.29 -9.82 19.88
C ALA A 31 33.61 -9.57 19.12
N SER A 32 33.54 -8.68 18.12
CA SER A 32 34.67 -7.97 17.52
C SER A 32 34.17 -6.55 17.16
N SER A 33 35.04 -5.65 16.73
CA SER A 33 34.78 -4.23 16.48
C SER A 33 33.55 -3.87 15.61
N SER A 34 32.96 -4.83 14.93
CA SER A 34 31.67 -4.74 14.24
C SER A 34 30.47 -4.56 15.19
N ASN A 35 30.60 -4.97 16.45
CA ASN A 35 29.48 -4.89 17.43
C ASN A 35 29.22 -3.45 17.90
N ALA A 36 30.20 -2.57 17.95
CA ALA A 36 29.99 -1.19 18.42
C ALA A 36 29.15 -0.39 17.39
N ALA A 37 29.39 -0.58 16.09
CA ALA A 37 28.62 0.07 15.04
C ALA A 37 27.19 -0.50 14.96
N ALA A 38 27.03 -1.82 15.13
CA ALA A 38 25.73 -2.46 15.19
C ALA A 38 24.92 -1.96 16.40
N ASN A 39 25.54 -1.91 17.58
CA ASN A 39 24.89 -1.39 18.79
C ASN A 39 24.50 0.09 18.67
N ALA A 40 25.31 0.91 17.99
CA ALA A 40 24.99 2.31 17.75
C ALA A 40 23.81 2.47 16.78
N ARG A 41 23.74 1.61 15.75
CA ARG A 41 22.60 1.55 14.83
C ARG A 41 21.31 1.15 15.56
N ASP A 42 21.36 0.09 16.33
CA ASP A 42 20.21 -0.41 17.08
C ASP A 42 19.69 0.63 18.08
N ALA A 43 20.59 1.35 18.74
CA ALA A 43 20.23 2.44 19.66
C ALA A 43 19.52 3.61 18.94
N GLN A 44 19.95 3.98 17.72
CA GLN A 44 19.30 5.03 16.94
C GLN A 44 17.91 4.62 16.47
N LEU A 45 17.75 3.37 16.04
CA LEU A 45 16.45 2.82 15.65
C LEU A 45 15.49 2.74 16.85
N GLU A 46 15.99 2.30 18.00
CA GLU A 46 15.20 2.22 19.23
C GLU A 46 14.74 3.61 19.70
N GLU A 47 15.61 4.62 19.63
CA GLU A 47 15.26 6.00 20.00
C GLU A 47 14.21 6.58 19.05
N ALA A 48 14.36 6.34 17.74
CA ALA A 48 13.38 6.73 16.74
C ALA A 48 12.02 6.05 16.96
N THR A 49 12.01 4.75 17.24
CA THR A 49 10.81 3.97 17.54
C THR A 49 10.10 4.49 18.80
N LYS A 50 10.85 4.81 19.86
CA LYS A 50 10.27 5.42 21.07
C LYS A 50 9.62 6.77 20.78
N PHE A 51 10.22 7.57 19.90
CA PHE A 51 9.64 8.83 19.47
C PHE A 51 8.33 8.60 18.72
N VAL A 52 8.30 7.68 17.74
CA VAL A 52 7.10 7.35 16.95
C VAL A 52 5.96 6.83 17.84
N ILE A 53 6.27 5.93 18.79
CA ILE A 53 5.30 5.43 19.77
C ILE A 53 4.73 6.57 20.61
N ARG A 54 5.57 7.51 21.06
CA ARG A 54 5.12 8.65 21.87
C ARG A 54 4.18 9.56 21.08
N VAL A 55 4.52 9.88 19.85
CA VAL A 55 3.71 10.77 18.99
C VAL A 55 2.41 10.09 18.54
N GLY A 56 2.44 8.77 18.32
CA GLY A 56 1.30 8.01 17.81
C GLY A 56 0.35 7.43 18.87
N ALA A 57 0.77 7.38 20.14
CA ALA A 57 0.12 6.56 21.19
C ALA A 57 -1.08 7.22 21.90
N VAL A 58 -1.47 8.43 21.53
CA VAL A 58 -2.41 9.23 22.34
C VAL A 58 -3.82 9.29 21.77
N ARG A 59 -4.32 8.22 21.15
CA ARG A 59 -5.77 8.08 20.97
C ARG A 59 -6.32 7.10 21.98
N GLU A 60 -7.18 7.55 22.88
CA GLU A 60 -8.01 6.68 23.70
C GLU A 60 -8.68 5.61 22.82
N GLY A 61 -8.35 4.33 23.05
CA GLY A 61 -9.00 3.19 22.42
C GLY A 61 -8.30 2.58 21.20
N LYS A 62 -7.19 3.12 20.68
CA LYS A 62 -6.37 2.45 19.65
C LYS A 62 -4.95 2.24 20.16
N THR A 63 -4.66 1.03 20.60
CA THR A 63 -3.28 0.61 20.85
C THR A 63 -2.65 0.27 19.50
N TYR A 64 -1.83 1.15 18.96
CA TYR A 64 -1.00 0.81 17.82
C TYR A 64 0.03 -0.23 18.26
N SER A 65 0.19 -1.29 17.48
CA SER A 65 1.20 -2.28 17.78
C SER A 65 2.58 -1.68 17.60
N GLN A 66 3.53 -2.10 18.42
CA GLN A 66 4.93 -1.72 18.28
C GLN A 66 5.44 -2.03 16.87
N ASP A 67 4.95 -3.09 16.25
CA ASP A 67 5.30 -3.51 14.89
C ASP A 67 5.03 -2.41 13.84
N VAL A 68 3.96 -1.61 14.01
CA VAL A 68 3.65 -0.49 13.10
C VAL A 68 4.65 0.65 13.28
N ALA A 69 4.99 0.99 14.52
CA ALA A 69 6.00 2.02 14.81
C ALA A 69 7.38 1.63 14.28
N GLU A 70 7.77 0.36 14.45
CA GLU A 70 8.99 -0.20 13.87
C GLU A 70 8.96 -0.17 12.35
N GLY A 71 7.82 -0.44 11.72
CA GLY A 71 7.62 -0.36 10.28
C GLY A 71 7.83 1.05 9.72
N VAL A 72 7.28 2.07 10.39
CA VAL A 72 7.47 3.49 10.02
C VAL A 72 8.95 3.89 10.09
N VAL A 73 9.63 3.52 11.18
CA VAL A 73 11.06 3.78 11.35
C VAL A 73 11.91 3.03 10.32
N ALA A 74 11.57 1.76 10.06
CA ALA A 74 12.27 0.93 9.09
C ALA A 74 12.14 1.48 7.65
N ALA A 75 10.96 2.00 7.28
CA ALA A 75 10.74 2.62 5.97
C ALA A 75 11.64 3.83 5.75
N LEU A 76 11.80 4.69 6.75
CA LEU A 76 12.67 5.87 6.68
C LEU A 76 14.16 5.48 6.78
N ALA A 77 14.48 4.41 7.51
CA ALA A 77 15.85 3.91 7.68
C ALA A 77 16.35 3.03 6.50
N ASP A 78 15.48 2.74 5.54
CA ASP A 78 15.85 2.01 4.33
C ASP A 78 16.84 2.83 3.50
N PRO A 79 17.93 2.22 2.98
CA PRO A 79 18.90 2.93 2.16
C PRO A 79 18.30 3.65 0.94
N SER A 80 17.18 3.17 0.41
CA SER A 80 16.47 3.80 -0.72
C SER A 80 15.82 5.15 -0.36
N SER A 81 15.56 5.40 0.92
CA SER A 81 15.01 6.68 1.41
C SER A 81 16.02 7.83 1.30
N GLY A 82 17.32 7.52 1.18
CA GLY A 82 18.39 8.53 1.21
C GLY A 82 18.58 9.22 2.57
N VAL A 83 17.91 8.78 3.62
CA VAL A 83 18.04 9.34 4.99
C VAL A 83 19.14 8.61 5.75
N PRO A 84 20.24 9.28 6.14
CA PRO A 84 21.26 8.64 6.97
C PRO A 84 20.70 8.38 8.38
N LEU A 85 21.14 7.30 9.02
CA LEU A 85 20.66 6.92 10.36
C LEU A 85 20.78 8.03 11.41
N SER A 86 21.83 8.86 11.32
CA SER A 86 22.01 10.01 12.21
C SER A 86 20.97 11.12 12.03
N ALA A 87 20.32 11.18 10.86
CA ALA A 87 19.26 12.13 10.56
C ALA A 87 17.86 11.56 10.80
N LEU A 88 17.72 10.28 11.13
CA LEU A 88 16.45 9.59 11.26
C LEU A 88 15.51 10.28 12.26
N LEU A 89 15.95 10.45 13.48
CA LEU A 89 15.15 11.12 14.52
C LEU A 89 14.89 12.61 14.24
N PRO A 90 15.87 13.41 13.77
CA PRO A 90 15.62 14.77 13.31
C PRO A 90 14.56 14.85 12.21
N THR A 91 14.61 13.96 11.20
CA THR A 91 13.62 13.92 10.09
C THR A 91 12.22 13.57 10.62
N LEU A 92 12.11 12.57 11.50
CA LEU A 92 10.83 12.23 12.12
C LEU A 92 10.23 13.39 12.92
N LYS A 93 11.06 14.12 13.69
CA LYS A 93 10.61 15.31 14.41
C LYS A 93 10.18 16.44 13.48
N GLN A 94 10.91 16.63 12.38
CA GLN A 94 10.55 17.62 11.36
C GLN A 94 9.22 17.28 10.70
N LEU A 95 9.01 16.02 10.30
CA LEU A 95 7.75 15.55 9.72
C LEU A 95 6.58 15.70 10.70
N ALA A 96 6.78 15.27 11.95
CA ALA A 96 5.76 15.42 12.98
C ALA A 96 5.36 16.88 13.22
N GLY A 97 6.32 17.81 13.16
CA GLY A 97 6.05 19.24 13.28
C GLY A 97 5.42 19.86 12.03
N ALA A 98 5.92 19.49 10.84
CA ALA A 98 5.44 20.03 9.56
C ALA A 98 3.98 19.66 9.26
N TYR A 99 3.57 18.47 9.67
CA TYR A 99 2.20 17.95 9.48
C TYR A 99 1.33 18.09 10.75
N GLU A 100 1.81 18.83 11.77
CA GLU A 100 1.11 19.04 13.03
C GLU A 100 0.63 17.72 13.67
N ILE A 101 1.46 16.67 13.55
CA ILE A 101 1.11 15.34 14.04
C ILE A 101 1.21 15.33 15.55
N GLY A 102 0.10 15.09 16.22
CA GLY A 102 -0.06 15.04 17.65
C GLY A 102 -1.16 14.09 18.08
N GLU A 103 -1.78 14.39 19.21
CA GLU A 103 -2.82 13.54 19.82
C GLU A 103 -3.99 13.22 18.91
N ASP A 104 -4.35 14.14 18.00
CA ASP A 104 -5.52 13.97 17.13
C ASP A 104 -5.25 13.18 15.84
N ASN A 105 -4.04 13.27 15.27
CA ASN A 105 -3.71 12.70 13.97
C ASN A 105 -3.00 11.33 14.05
N GLY A 106 -2.28 11.09 15.12
CA GLY A 106 -1.73 9.80 15.46
C GLY A 106 -0.68 9.22 14.50
N LEU A 107 -0.44 7.93 14.64
CA LEU A 107 0.59 7.19 13.91
C LEU A 107 0.30 7.06 12.41
N ASP A 108 -1.00 7.00 12.03
CA ASP A 108 -1.39 6.88 10.63
C ASP A 108 -0.94 8.10 9.81
N ALA A 109 -1.11 9.31 10.37
CA ALA A 109 -0.67 10.55 9.73
C ALA A 109 0.87 10.64 9.64
N LEU A 110 1.59 10.17 10.67
CA LEU A 110 3.05 10.11 10.62
C LEU A 110 3.54 9.06 9.59
N ALA A 111 2.87 7.93 9.49
CA ALA A 111 3.18 6.91 8.49
C ALA A 111 3.00 7.45 7.07
N ALA A 112 1.91 8.16 6.80
CA ALA A 112 1.66 8.81 5.51
C ALA A 112 2.71 9.88 5.20
N ALA A 113 3.07 10.74 6.18
CA ALA A 113 4.10 11.75 6.01
C ALA A 113 5.48 11.13 5.70
N VAL A 114 5.85 10.05 6.40
CA VAL A 114 7.10 9.31 6.14
C VAL A 114 7.09 8.68 4.75
N GLU A 115 5.99 8.07 4.35
CA GLU A 115 5.88 7.45 3.03
C GLU A 115 5.98 8.49 1.91
N LYS A 116 5.30 9.62 2.06
CA LYS A 116 5.42 10.76 1.14
C LYS A 116 6.87 11.21 0.99
N GLU A 117 7.55 11.46 2.10
CA GLU A 117 8.96 11.87 2.14
C GLU A 117 9.87 10.85 1.43
N VAL A 118 9.67 9.54 1.70
CA VAL A 118 10.44 8.47 1.06
C VAL A 118 10.21 8.42 -0.45
N ASN A 119 8.96 8.57 -0.90
CA ASN A 119 8.62 8.55 -2.32
C ASN A 119 9.16 9.78 -3.06
N GLU A 120 9.07 10.96 -2.45
CA GLU A 120 9.62 12.20 -3.02
C GLU A 120 11.15 12.13 -3.13
N ARG A 121 11.85 11.64 -2.11
CA ARG A 121 13.30 11.44 -2.15
C ARG A 121 13.72 10.38 -3.17
N ALA A 122 12.92 9.36 -3.37
CA ALA A 122 13.13 8.37 -4.41
C ALA A 122 12.86 8.89 -5.83
N GLY A 123 12.38 10.13 -5.97
CA GLY A 123 12.06 10.76 -7.25
C GLY A 123 10.86 10.14 -7.96
N LYS A 124 9.97 9.47 -7.21
CA LYS A 124 8.76 8.88 -7.78
C LYS A 124 7.78 9.97 -8.22
N GLN A 125 7.13 9.73 -9.36
CA GLN A 125 6.12 10.64 -9.87
C GLN A 125 4.78 10.43 -9.17
N LEU A 126 4.08 11.54 -8.89
CA LEU A 126 2.70 11.52 -8.43
C LEU A 126 1.80 11.42 -9.66
N VAL A 127 0.91 10.44 -9.68
CA VAL A 127 -0.01 10.13 -10.77
C VAL A 127 -1.42 10.43 -10.30
N HIS A 128 -2.19 11.13 -11.10
CA HIS A 128 -3.57 11.52 -10.80
C HIS A 128 -4.54 10.71 -11.65
N CYS A 129 -5.63 10.23 -11.03
CA CYS A 129 -6.72 9.56 -11.71
C CYS A 129 -8.05 10.09 -11.21
N SER A 130 -9.05 10.13 -12.08
CA SER A 130 -10.44 10.38 -11.68
C SER A 130 -11.21 9.08 -11.61
N VAL A 131 -12.04 8.90 -10.59
CA VAL A 131 -12.85 7.69 -10.39
C VAL A 131 -14.32 8.08 -10.26
N LYS A 132 -15.14 7.55 -11.14
CA LYS A 132 -16.60 7.69 -11.10
C LYS A 132 -17.23 6.53 -10.37
N ALA A 133 -18.17 6.81 -9.46
CA ALA A 133 -18.96 5.80 -8.76
C ALA A 133 -20.42 6.28 -8.68
N GLY A 134 -21.29 5.71 -9.52
CA GLY A 134 -22.65 6.20 -9.71
C GLY A 134 -22.69 7.66 -10.15
N SER A 135 -23.28 8.54 -9.34
CA SER A 135 -23.33 9.99 -9.61
C SER A 135 -22.15 10.79 -9.01
N ALA A 136 -21.29 10.13 -8.25
CA ALA A 136 -20.14 10.77 -7.61
C ALA A 136 -18.88 10.64 -8.49
N SER A 137 -17.97 11.61 -8.35
CA SER A 137 -16.65 11.57 -8.98
C SER A 137 -15.61 11.99 -7.95
N PHE A 138 -14.49 11.29 -7.93
CA PHE A 138 -13.39 11.49 -6.99
C PHE A 138 -12.08 11.62 -7.74
N ASP A 139 -11.27 12.59 -7.38
CA ASP A 139 -9.89 12.66 -7.82
C ASP A 139 -9.01 11.96 -6.80
N VAL A 140 -8.24 11.00 -7.25
CA VAL A 140 -7.28 10.24 -6.43
C VAL A 140 -5.89 10.43 -6.96
N SER A 141 -4.92 10.47 -6.06
CA SER A 141 -3.52 10.59 -6.42
C SER A 141 -2.67 9.56 -5.70
N ALA A 142 -1.69 9.02 -6.39
CA ALA A 142 -0.77 8.04 -5.82
C ALA A 142 0.61 8.14 -6.44
N TYR A 143 1.64 7.80 -5.67
CA TYR A 143 2.98 7.66 -6.23
C TYR A 143 3.07 6.42 -7.12
N GLU A 144 3.86 6.53 -8.18
CA GLU A 144 4.12 5.40 -9.08
C GLU A 144 4.47 4.11 -8.32
N GLY A 145 3.94 2.99 -8.79
CA GLY A 145 4.12 1.68 -8.18
C GLY A 145 3.15 1.37 -7.04
N THR A 146 2.20 2.27 -6.73
CA THR A 146 1.09 2.01 -5.81
C THR A 146 -0.08 1.40 -6.58
N SER A 147 -0.79 0.43 -6.03
CA SER A 147 -2.02 -0.10 -6.65
C SER A 147 -3.24 0.72 -6.24
N LEU A 148 -4.32 0.66 -7.05
CA LEU A 148 -5.59 1.30 -6.68
C LEU A 148 -6.13 0.74 -5.34
N TYR A 149 -5.93 -0.55 -5.09
CA TYR A 149 -6.24 -1.14 -3.79
C TYR A 149 -5.49 -0.45 -2.64
N ASP A 150 -4.17 -0.20 -2.81
CA ASP A 150 -3.36 0.47 -1.79
C ASP A 150 -3.84 1.91 -1.55
N VAL A 151 -4.22 2.64 -2.62
CA VAL A 151 -4.80 3.99 -2.54
C VAL A 151 -6.07 3.98 -1.68
N VAL A 152 -7.01 3.09 -2.00
CA VAL A 152 -8.28 2.96 -1.26
C VAL A 152 -8.02 2.55 0.20
N ARG A 153 -7.12 1.61 0.44
CA ARG A 153 -6.81 1.12 1.78
C ARG A 153 -6.18 2.21 2.65
N ARG A 154 -5.29 3.01 2.11
CA ARG A 154 -4.57 4.07 2.85
C ARG A 154 -5.46 5.27 3.10
N GLY A 155 -6.23 5.69 2.11
CA GLY A 155 -7.13 6.84 2.21
C GLY A 155 -6.37 8.14 2.53
N GLU A 156 -5.24 8.38 1.84
CA GLU A 156 -4.34 9.49 2.13
C GLU A 156 -4.97 10.84 1.76
N ASP A 157 -5.71 10.89 0.66
CA ASP A 157 -6.46 12.07 0.23
C ASP A 157 -7.98 11.91 0.44
N ASP A 158 -8.72 13.00 0.27
CA ASP A 158 -10.17 13.01 0.45
C ASP A 158 -10.89 12.15 -0.58
N GLY A 159 -10.36 12.10 -1.82
CA GLY A 159 -10.89 11.27 -2.90
C GLY A 159 -10.72 9.78 -2.58
N ALA A 160 -9.54 9.37 -2.13
CA ALA A 160 -9.25 7.99 -1.74
C ALA A 160 -10.11 7.54 -0.53
N ARG A 161 -10.30 8.43 0.45
CA ARG A 161 -11.20 8.16 1.60
C ARG A 161 -12.64 7.99 1.17
N ALA A 162 -13.13 8.85 0.28
CA ALA A 162 -14.48 8.77 -0.24
C ALA A 162 -14.68 7.51 -1.10
N LEU A 163 -13.72 7.18 -1.96
CA LEU A 163 -13.73 5.99 -2.82
C LEU A 163 -13.83 4.67 -2.01
N ARG A 164 -13.29 4.63 -0.79
CA ARG A 164 -13.37 3.48 0.11
C ARG A 164 -14.82 3.02 0.38
N SER A 165 -15.79 3.93 0.30
CA SER A 165 -17.21 3.62 0.50
C SER A 165 -17.85 2.94 -0.73
N TYR A 166 -17.17 2.94 -1.87
CA TYR A 166 -17.66 2.39 -3.14
C TYR A 166 -16.86 1.17 -3.60
N LEU A 167 -15.63 0.99 -3.13
CA LEU A 167 -14.75 -0.09 -3.55
C LEU A 167 -14.35 -0.95 -2.34
N GLU A 168 -14.95 -2.15 -2.24
CA GLU A 168 -14.90 -2.97 -1.02
C GLU A 168 -13.53 -3.60 -0.73
N CYS A 169 -12.86 -4.14 -1.74
CA CYS A 169 -11.53 -4.77 -1.63
C CYS A 169 -11.40 -5.89 -0.57
N ALA A 170 -12.37 -6.80 -0.50
CA ALA A 170 -12.55 -7.79 0.57
C ALA A 170 -11.34 -8.72 0.81
N CYS A 171 -10.58 -9.10 -0.24
CA CYS A 171 -9.44 -10.03 -0.10
C CYS A 171 -8.12 -9.36 0.29
N SER A 172 -8.10 -8.10 0.65
CA SER A 172 -6.87 -7.36 1.00
C SER A 172 -5.81 -7.34 -0.12
N GLY A 173 -6.26 -7.32 -1.38
CA GLY A 173 -5.37 -7.15 -2.55
C GLY A 173 -4.61 -8.40 -2.99
N VAL A 174 -4.93 -9.59 -2.44
CA VAL A 174 -4.23 -10.85 -2.81
C VAL A 174 -4.80 -11.54 -4.06
N MET A 175 -5.69 -10.86 -4.80
CA MET A 175 -6.33 -11.37 -6.02
C MET A 175 -7.12 -12.67 -5.79
N ALA A 176 -7.87 -12.74 -4.69
CA ALA A 176 -8.72 -13.88 -4.32
C ALA A 176 -10.22 -13.50 -4.28
N CYS A 177 -10.60 -12.33 -4.78
CA CYS A 177 -11.98 -11.86 -4.94
C CYS A 177 -12.06 -10.89 -6.11
N SER A 178 -13.27 -10.50 -6.49
CA SER A 178 -13.56 -9.53 -7.54
C SER A 178 -14.14 -8.20 -7.02
N THR A 179 -14.15 -7.97 -5.71
CA THR A 179 -14.80 -6.79 -5.11
C THR A 179 -14.06 -5.47 -5.31
N CYS A 180 -12.84 -5.50 -5.84
CA CYS A 180 -12.09 -4.32 -6.27
C CYS A 180 -12.18 -4.04 -7.79
N HIS A 181 -13.19 -4.62 -8.46
CA HIS A 181 -13.43 -4.47 -9.87
C HIS A 181 -13.74 -3.03 -10.26
N VAL A 182 -13.12 -2.55 -11.32
CA VAL A 182 -13.35 -1.25 -11.95
C VAL A 182 -13.35 -1.38 -13.46
N TYR A 183 -14.04 -0.48 -14.15
CA TYR A 183 -13.94 -0.32 -15.59
C TYR A 183 -12.89 0.73 -15.93
N VAL A 184 -12.22 0.56 -17.06
CA VAL A 184 -11.33 1.52 -17.70
C VAL A 184 -11.99 1.99 -18.99
N PRO A 185 -12.83 3.05 -18.98
CA PRO A 185 -13.59 3.48 -20.13
C PRO A 185 -12.70 3.87 -21.30
N GLU A 186 -11.62 4.57 -21.03
CA GLU A 186 -10.62 5.00 -22.01
C GLU A 186 -9.21 4.71 -21.52
N GLY A 187 -8.30 4.47 -22.44
CA GLY A 187 -6.89 4.25 -22.09
C GLY A 187 -6.56 2.84 -21.61
N LEU A 188 -7.39 1.84 -21.86
CA LEU A 188 -7.16 0.44 -21.49
C LEU A 188 -5.78 -0.07 -21.94
N ALA A 189 -5.33 0.33 -23.13
CA ALA A 189 -4.01 -0.03 -23.63
C ALA A 189 -2.84 0.47 -22.75
N ARG A 190 -3.04 1.55 -21.98
CA ARG A 190 -2.04 2.08 -21.03
C ARG A 190 -1.93 1.24 -19.77
N VAL A 191 -3.01 0.57 -19.39
CA VAL A 191 -3.08 -0.28 -18.18
C VAL A 191 -2.43 -1.65 -18.43
N GLY A 192 -2.30 -2.06 -19.69
CA GLY A 192 -1.84 -3.38 -20.10
C GLY A 192 -2.93 -4.44 -20.03
N GLU A 193 -2.63 -5.63 -20.51
CA GLU A 193 -3.59 -6.74 -20.55
C GLU A 193 -3.66 -7.43 -19.17
N PRO A 194 -4.85 -7.89 -18.73
CA PRO A 194 -4.99 -8.70 -17.53
C PRO A 194 -4.31 -10.06 -17.71
N CYS A 195 -3.74 -10.61 -16.64
CA CYS A 195 -3.22 -11.97 -16.68
C CYS A 195 -4.36 -12.99 -16.53
N GLU A 196 -4.07 -14.27 -16.83
CA GLU A 196 -5.07 -15.36 -16.78
C GLU A 196 -5.77 -15.44 -15.41
N ALA A 197 -5.00 -15.33 -14.32
CA ALA A 197 -5.57 -15.35 -12.97
C ALA A 197 -6.44 -14.13 -12.64
N GLU A 198 -6.17 -12.96 -13.26
CA GLU A 198 -7.03 -11.79 -13.13
C GLU A 198 -8.33 -12.01 -13.93
N LEU A 199 -8.24 -12.60 -15.12
CA LEU A 199 -9.41 -12.93 -15.93
C LEU A 199 -10.34 -13.91 -15.21
N ASP A 200 -9.79 -14.97 -14.58
CA ASP A 200 -10.57 -15.91 -13.77
C ASP A 200 -11.34 -15.22 -12.64
N MET A 201 -10.75 -14.21 -12.03
CA MET A 201 -11.43 -13.44 -10.98
C MET A 201 -12.43 -12.42 -11.55
N LEU A 202 -12.16 -11.84 -12.73
CA LEU A 202 -13.10 -10.94 -13.41
C LEU A 202 -14.36 -11.66 -13.89
N ASP A 203 -14.26 -12.93 -14.26
CA ASP A 203 -15.45 -13.74 -14.61
C ASP A 203 -16.43 -13.89 -13.42
N LEU A 204 -15.96 -13.71 -12.20
CA LEU A 204 -16.77 -13.73 -10.98
C LEU A 204 -17.22 -12.33 -10.54
N ALA A 205 -16.83 -11.28 -11.26
CA ALA A 205 -17.15 -9.91 -10.89
C ALA A 205 -18.62 -9.57 -11.18
N HIS A 206 -19.09 -8.45 -10.64
CA HIS A 206 -20.38 -7.87 -10.93
C HIS A 206 -20.33 -7.20 -12.32
N GLU A 207 -21.16 -7.66 -13.26
CA GLU A 207 -21.25 -7.13 -14.63
C GLU A 207 -19.89 -6.94 -15.33
N PRO A 208 -19.08 -8.00 -15.53
CA PRO A 208 -17.78 -7.86 -16.15
C PRO A 208 -17.90 -7.40 -17.61
N ARG A 209 -16.99 -6.55 -18.05
CA ARG A 209 -16.87 -6.00 -19.41
C ARG A 209 -15.47 -6.24 -19.96
N GLU A 210 -15.29 -6.05 -21.26
CA GLU A 210 -13.97 -6.18 -21.90
C GLU A 210 -12.92 -5.20 -21.33
N ASN A 211 -13.36 -4.07 -20.78
CA ASN A 211 -12.51 -3.06 -20.15
C ASN A 211 -12.47 -3.17 -18.62
N SER A 212 -12.84 -4.30 -18.08
CA SER A 212 -12.77 -4.58 -16.65
C SER A 212 -11.34 -4.86 -16.18
N ARG A 213 -10.98 -4.33 -15.00
CA ARG A 213 -9.72 -4.61 -14.34
C ARG A 213 -9.95 -4.75 -12.83
N LEU A 214 -9.07 -5.50 -12.16
CA LEU A 214 -9.07 -5.54 -10.71
C LEU A 214 -8.19 -4.40 -10.15
N GLY A 215 -8.72 -3.62 -9.20
CA GLY A 215 -8.01 -2.51 -8.59
C GLY A 215 -6.71 -2.92 -7.87
N CYS A 216 -6.61 -4.15 -7.38
CA CYS A 216 -5.38 -4.67 -6.80
C CYS A 216 -4.28 -4.98 -7.84
N GLN A 217 -4.64 -5.12 -9.12
CA GLN A 217 -3.71 -5.34 -10.24
C GLN A 217 -3.43 -4.05 -11.02
N LEU A 218 -4.26 -3.01 -10.84
CA LEU A 218 -4.08 -1.71 -11.46
C LEU A 218 -3.04 -0.90 -10.68
N VAL A 219 -1.80 -0.91 -11.18
CA VAL A 219 -0.66 -0.20 -10.56
C VAL A 219 -0.46 1.13 -11.25
N PHE A 220 -0.41 2.21 -10.48
CA PHE A 220 -0.18 3.55 -10.99
C PHE A 220 1.22 3.67 -11.61
N THR A 221 1.28 4.07 -12.87
CA THR A 221 2.50 4.40 -13.60
C THR A 221 2.36 5.79 -14.20
N PRO A 222 3.43 6.51 -14.55
CA PRO A 222 3.35 7.84 -15.14
C PRO A 222 2.47 7.90 -16.39
N GLU A 223 2.38 6.80 -17.15
CA GLU A 223 1.54 6.69 -18.34
C GLU A 223 0.04 6.71 -18.02
N LEU A 224 -0.34 6.44 -16.78
CA LEU A 224 -1.73 6.45 -16.33
C LEU A 224 -2.20 7.81 -15.80
N ASP A 225 -1.33 8.83 -15.84
CA ASP A 225 -1.74 10.17 -15.41
C ASP A 225 -2.93 10.67 -16.22
N GLY A 226 -3.95 11.17 -15.50
CA GLY A 226 -5.22 11.59 -16.09
C GLY A 226 -6.15 10.43 -16.51
N LEU A 227 -5.91 9.18 -16.06
CA LEU A 227 -6.79 8.05 -16.35
C LEU A 227 -8.15 8.24 -15.66
N GLU A 228 -9.21 7.93 -16.40
CA GLU A 228 -10.56 7.82 -15.84
C GLU A 228 -10.89 6.37 -15.53
N LEU A 229 -11.46 6.13 -14.35
CA LEU A 229 -11.95 4.84 -13.89
C LEU A 229 -13.43 4.95 -13.52
N GLU A 230 -14.16 3.84 -13.61
CA GLU A 230 -15.55 3.77 -13.19
C GLU A 230 -15.75 2.55 -12.27
N VAL A 231 -16.35 2.76 -11.12
CA VAL A 231 -16.73 1.68 -10.21
C VAL A 231 -18.11 1.17 -10.62
N PRO A 232 -18.32 -0.16 -10.75
CA PRO A 232 -19.63 -0.75 -10.98
C PRO A 232 -20.64 -0.37 -9.89
N ASP A 233 -21.93 -0.39 -10.24
CA ASP A 233 -23.01 -0.07 -9.28
C ASP A 233 -23.19 -1.15 -8.18
N GLY A 234 -22.46 -2.26 -8.24
CA GLY A 234 -22.49 -3.34 -7.26
C GLY A 234 -21.18 -4.11 -7.22
N ALA A 235 -21.00 -4.89 -6.17
CA ALA A 235 -19.89 -5.82 -6.01
C ALA A 235 -20.44 -7.24 -5.77
N ASN A 236 -19.81 -8.25 -6.37
CA ASN A 236 -20.14 -9.66 -6.12
C ASN A 236 -19.15 -10.19 -5.06
N ASN A 237 -19.54 -10.09 -3.79
CA ASN A 237 -18.76 -10.63 -2.68
C ASN A 237 -19.18 -12.08 -2.40
N LEU A 238 -18.44 -13.03 -2.93
CA LEU A 238 -18.73 -14.46 -2.72
C LEU A 238 -18.71 -14.88 -1.26
N MET A 239 -18.03 -14.12 -0.38
CA MET A 239 -17.98 -14.40 1.06
C MET A 239 -19.33 -14.19 1.74
N ASP A 240 -20.20 -13.31 1.19
CA ASP A 240 -21.53 -13.05 1.71
C ASP A 240 -22.48 -14.25 1.51
N HIS A 241 -22.12 -15.17 0.62
CA HIS A 241 -22.91 -16.36 0.28
C HIS A 241 -22.40 -17.64 0.98
N ILE A 242 -21.29 -17.58 1.73
CA ILE A 242 -20.78 -18.73 2.48
C ILE A 242 -21.50 -18.78 3.84
N PRO A 243 -22.35 -19.80 4.10
CA PRO A 243 -22.95 -19.95 5.41
C PRO A 243 -21.84 -20.31 6.41
N PHE A 244 -21.47 -19.38 7.26
CA PHE A 244 -20.65 -19.68 8.43
C PHE A 244 -21.54 -20.46 9.40
N GLU A 245 -21.39 -21.78 9.45
CA GLU A 245 -21.95 -22.55 10.56
C GLU A 245 -21.18 -22.16 11.82
N ASP A 246 -21.89 -21.50 12.76
CA ASP A 246 -21.39 -21.29 14.10
C ASP A 246 -21.04 -22.66 14.69
N ARG A 247 -19.77 -23.03 14.69
CA ARG A 247 -19.29 -24.18 15.46
C ARG A 247 -19.25 -23.77 16.92
N GLY A 248 -20.40 -23.97 17.59
CA GLY A 248 -20.55 -23.81 19.02
C GLY A 248 -19.58 -24.69 19.83
#